data_270c0ef09cff44cd274ac7ca794c80dc
#
_entry.id   270c0ef09cff44cd274ac7ca794c80dc
#
_cell.length_a   1.000
_cell.length_b   1.000
_cell.length_c   1.000
_cell.angle_alpha   90.00
_cell.angle_beta   90.00
_cell.angle_gamma   90.00
#
_symmetry.space_group_name_H-M   'P 1'
#
loop_
_entity.id
_entity.type
_entity.pdbx_description
1 polymer ?
#
loop_
_entity_poly.entity_id
_entity_poly.type
_entity_poly.pdbx_seq_one_letter_code
_entity_poly.pdbx_strand_id
1 'polypeptide(L)'
;MQTINVADTIIENMAYIPGSNLDEKLTNLMVSNFSLQLRECEEAIFRFEAKYGMGFAEFTNSFDTGEVDRYAHEIERDFMEWEGFCDERGRMLSSIREMRRRICC
;
A
#
# COMPACT_ATOMS: atom_id res chain seq x y z
N MET A 1 14.93 24.69 11.98
CA MET A 1 13.80 24.60 11.03
C MET A 1 14.33 24.32 9.63
N GLN A 2 13.82 23.29 8.98
CA GLN A 2 14.24 22.98 7.62
C GLN A 2 13.45 23.83 6.62
N THR A 3 14.15 24.35 5.63
CA THR A 3 13.53 25.11 4.55
C THR A 3 13.40 24.19 3.34
N ILE A 4 12.19 24.10 2.81
CA ILE A 4 11.91 23.30 1.61
C ILE A 4 11.67 24.26 0.46
N ASN A 5 12.47 24.12 -0.60
CA ASN A 5 12.30 24.90 -1.82
C ASN A 5 11.42 24.13 -2.79
N VAL A 6 10.31 24.75 -3.19
CA VAL A 6 9.34 24.14 -4.11
C VAL A 6 9.21 25.06 -5.31
N ALA A 7 9.22 24.49 -6.52
CA ALA A 7 9.08 25.26 -7.73
C ALA A 7 7.74 26.03 -7.76
N ASP A 8 7.75 27.24 -8.32
CA ASP A 8 6.56 28.09 -8.39
C ASP A 8 5.39 27.39 -9.10
N THR A 9 5.66 26.62 -10.13
CA THR A 9 4.64 25.87 -10.86
C THR A 9 3.92 24.89 -9.94
N ILE A 10 4.66 24.25 -9.04
CA ILE A 10 4.08 23.32 -8.06
C ILE A 10 3.20 24.08 -7.08
N ILE A 11 3.70 25.21 -6.56
CA ILE A 11 2.94 26.04 -5.62
C ILE A 11 1.63 26.52 -6.24
N GLU A 12 1.68 27.00 -7.48
CA GLU A 12 0.49 27.45 -8.21
C GLU A 12 -0.55 26.33 -8.34
N ASN A 13 -0.11 25.13 -8.64
CA ASN A 13 -1.01 23.99 -8.82
C ASN A 13 -1.51 23.42 -7.49
N MET A 14 -0.89 23.76 -6.38
CA MET A 14 -1.38 23.36 -5.06
C MET A 14 -2.77 23.94 -4.75
N ALA A 15 -3.18 25.00 -5.46
CA ALA A 15 -4.52 25.56 -5.31
C ALA A 15 -5.62 24.55 -5.60
N TYR A 16 -5.34 23.56 -6.44
CA TYR A 16 -6.31 22.53 -6.82
C TYR A 16 -6.35 21.35 -5.84
N ILE A 17 -5.45 21.32 -4.87
CA ILE A 17 -5.40 20.24 -3.87
C ILE A 17 -6.26 20.64 -2.68
N PRO A 18 -7.15 19.74 -2.18
CA PRO A 18 -7.99 20.04 -1.02
C PRO A 18 -7.16 20.33 0.24
N GLY A 19 -7.57 21.32 1.00
CA GLY A 19 -6.93 21.70 2.25
C GLY A 19 -6.89 23.20 2.44
N SER A 20 -6.83 23.64 3.69
CA SER A 20 -6.83 25.06 4.07
C SER A 20 -5.44 25.69 4.04
N ASN A 21 -4.40 24.87 4.14
CA ASN A 21 -3.02 25.31 4.16
C ASN A 21 -2.14 24.26 3.51
N LEU A 22 -0.86 24.56 3.36
CA LEU A 22 0.09 23.66 2.71
C LEU A 22 0.20 22.31 3.41
N ASP A 23 0.25 22.31 4.74
CA ASP A 23 0.36 21.07 5.51
C ASP A 23 -0.84 20.15 5.26
N GLU A 24 -2.06 20.70 5.31
CA GLU A 24 -3.27 19.92 5.02
C GLU A 24 -3.29 19.42 3.57
N LYS A 25 -2.90 20.26 2.63
CA LYS A 25 -2.85 19.89 1.21
C LYS A 25 -1.88 18.74 0.96
N LEU A 26 -0.69 18.83 1.54
CA LEU A 26 0.31 17.76 1.42
C LEU A 26 -0.18 16.47 2.09
N THR A 27 -0.80 16.58 3.26
CA THR A 27 -1.35 15.43 3.96
C THR A 27 -2.45 14.74 3.12
N ASN A 28 -3.36 15.52 2.55
CA ASN A 28 -4.43 14.99 1.70
C ASN A 28 -3.85 14.33 0.44
N LEU A 29 -2.84 14.92 -0.15
CA LEU A 29 -2.18 14.37 -1.33
C LEU A 29 -1.52 13.02 -0.99
N MET A 30 -0.84 12.93 0.15
CA MET A 30 -0.20 11.69 0.61
C MET A 30 -1.23 10.62 0.90
N VAL A 31 -2.33 10.95 1.58
CA VAL A 31 -3.40 9.99 1.85
C VAL A 31 -3.99 9.45 0.54
N SER A 32 -4.21 10.32 -0.44
CA SER A 32 -4.72 9.90 -1.75
C SER A 32 -3.76 8.94 -2.44
N ASN A 33 -2.46 9.23 -2.41
CA ASN A 33 -1.45 8.37 -3.01
C ASN A 33 -1.36 7.02 -2.31
N PHE A 34 -1.33 7.02 -0.97
CA PHE A 34 -1.28 5.77 -0.19
C PHE A 34 -2.54 4.94 -0.39
N SER A 35 -3.71 5.59 -0.50
CA SER A 35 -4.97 4.89 -0.74
C SER A 35 -4.97 4.20 -2.10
N LEU A 36 -4.39 4.83 -3.12
CA LEU A 36 -4.26 4.22 -4.44
C LEU A 36 -3.33 3.01 -4.39
N GLN A 37 -2.19 3.14 -3.74
CA GLN A 37 -1.24 2.03 -3.57
C GLN A 37 -1.86 0.88 -2.78
N LEU A 38 -2.64 1.21 -1.75
CA LEU A 38 -3.37 0.21 -0.96
C LEU A 38 -4.34 -0.58 -1.84
N ARG A 39 -5.08 0.11 -2.69
CA ARG A 39 -6.01 -0.54 -3.63
C ARG A 39 -5.28 -1.50 -4.55
N GLU A 40 -4.16 -1.08 -5.09
CA GLU A 40 -3.34 -1.92 -5.98
C GLU A 40 -2.86 -3.18 -5.26
N CYS A 41 -2.43 -3.05 -4.00
CA CYS A 41 -2.03 -4.20 -3.18
C CYS A 41 -3.19 -5.14 -2.93
N GLU A 42 -4.35 -4.60 -2.58
CA GLU A 42 -5.54 -5.40 -2.31
C GLU A 42 -6.04 -6.14 -3.54
N GLU A 43 -5.97 -5.51 -4.71
CA GLU A 43 -6.31 -6.17 -5.97
C GLU A 43 -5.36 -7.31 -6.29
N ALA A 44 -4.06 -7.12 -6.06
CA ALA A 44 -3.06 -8.16 -6.27
C ALA A 44 -3.27 -9.33 -5.30
N ILE A 45 -3.52 -9.03 -4.02
CA ILE A 45 -3.81 -10.04 -3.00
C ILE A 45 -5.06 -10.83 -3.39
N PHE A 46 -6.11 -10.15 -3.82
CA PHE A 46 -7.34 -10.79 -4.26
C PHE A 46 -7.10 -11.75 -5.43
N ARG A 47 -6.25 -11.37 -6.39
CA ARG A 47 -5.90 -12.26 -7.51
C ARG A 47 -5.23 -13.54 -7.04
N PHE A 48 -4.34 -13.44 -6.05
CA PHE A 48 -3.70 -14.63 -5.47
C PHE A 48 -4.71 -15.49 -4.71
N GLU A 49 -5.58 -14.85 -3.92
CA GLU A 49 -6.64 -15.57 -3.20
C GLU A 49 -7.56 -16.32 -4.16
N ALA A 50 -7.92 -15.70 -5.27
CA ALA A 50 -8.74 -16.33 -6.31
C ALA A 50 -8.00 -17.47 -6.99
N LYS A 51 -6.70 -17.28 -7.26
CA LYS A 51 -5.87 -18.31 -7.92
C LYS A 51 -5.74 -19.58 -7.08
N TYR A 52 -5.53 -19.43 -5.79
CA TYR A 52 -5.28 -20.56 -4.89
C TYR A 52 -6.50 -20.97 -4.07
N GLY A 53 -7.57 -20.20 -4.09
CA GLY A 53 -8.79 -20.48 -3.36
C GLY A 53 -8.63 -20.41 -1.84
N MET A 54 -7.68 -19.62 -1.36
CA MET A 54 -7.39 -19.51 0.07
C MET A 54 -6.71 -18.17 0.38
N GLY A 55 -6.67 -17.80 1.66
CA GLY A 55 -5.93 -16.63 2.11
C GLY A 55 -4.44 -16.93 2.25
N PHE A 56 -3.64 -15.88 2.44
CA PHE A 56 -2.18 -16.02 2.51
C PHE A 56 -1.72 -16.90 3.68
N ALA A 57 -2.38 -16.79 4.84
CA ALA A 57 -2.04 -17.60 6.01
C ALA A 57 -2.21 -19.10 5.74
N GLU A 58 -3.31 -19.48 5.08
CA GLU A 58 -3.54 -20.87 4.67
C GLU A 58 -2.54 -21.31 3.62
N PHE A 59 -2.25 -20.43 2.65
CA PHE A 59 -1.27 -20.71 1.61
C PHE A 59 0.12 -20.96 2.21
N THR A 60 0.52 -20.11 3.16
CA THR A 60 1.81 -20.26 3.86
C THR A 60 1.88 -21.60 4.58
N ASN A 61 0.80 -21.99 5.25
CA ASN A 61 0.74 -23.28 5.92
C ASN A 61 0.86 -24.45 4.93
N SER A 62 0.14 -24.37 3.81
CA SER A 62 0.20 -25.39 2.75
C SER A 62 1.58 -25.47 2.11
N PHE A 63 2.25 -24.32 1.95
CA PHE A 63 3.60 -24.23 1.44
C PHE A 63 4.60 -24.92 2.39
N ASP A 64 4.46 -24.65 3.69
CA ASP A 64 5.35 -25.22 4.72
C ASP A 64 5.10 -26.72 4.95
N THR A 65 3.85 -27.18 4.83
CA THR A 65 3.50 -28.60 5.03
C THR A 65 3.71 -29.45 3.77
N GLY A 66 4.02 -28.82 2.64
CA GLY A 66 4.24 -29.53 1.39
C GLY A 66 2.98 -29.89 0.62
N GLU A 67 1.82 -29.38 1.03
CA GLU A 67 0.56 -29.58 0.28
C GLU A 67 0.60 -28.93 -1.09
N VAL A 68 1.36 -27.84 -1.24
CA VAL A 68 1.70 -27.26 -2.53
C VAL A 68 3.18 -27.50 -2.77
N ASP A 69 3.55 -27.62 -4.05
CA ASP A 69 4.94 -27.88 -4.44
C ASP A 69 5.77 -26.60 -4.30
N ARG A 70 6.44 -26.48 -3.16
CA ARG A 70 7.27 -25.32 -2.83
C ARG A 70 8.47 -25.15 -3.76
N TYR A 71 8.80 -26.16 -4.53
CA TYR A 71 9.95 -26.15 -5.46
C TYR A 71 9.54 -25.77 -6.88
N ALA A 72 8.25 -25.68 -7.16
CA ALA A 72 7.78 -25.16 -8.44
C ALA A 72 8.05 -23.67 -8.50
N HIS A 73 8.77 -23.20 -9.52
CA HIS A 73 9.16 -21.80 -9.67
C HIS A 73 7.98 -20.83 -9.61
N GLU A 74 6.86 -21.21 -10.23
CA GLU A 74 5.66 -20.36 -10.23
C GLU A 74 5.11 -20.20 -8.82
N ILE A 75 5.01 -21.27 -8.06
CA ILE A 75 4.46 -21.25 -6.69
C ILE A 75 5.39 -20.49 -5.76
N GLU A 76 6.69 -20.69 -5.88
CA GLU A 76 7.67 -19.96 -5.09
C GLU A 76 7.62 -18.46 -5.38
N ARG A 77 7.55 -18.10 -6.66
CA ARG A 77 7.45 -16.71 -7.08
C ARG A 77 6.15 -16.08 -6.56
N ASP A 78 5.03 -16.78 -6.68
CA ASP A 78 3.74 -16.31 -6.18
C ASP A 78 3.78 -16.11 -4.66
N PHE A 79 4.42 -17.01 -3.92
CA PHE A 79 4.61 -16.86 -2.48
C PHE A 79 5.33 -15.56 -2.15
N MET A 80 6.44 -15.31 -2.81
CA MET A 80 7.25 -14.11 -2.57
C MET A 80 6.51 -12.83 -2.92
N GLU A 81 5.83 -12.82 -4.06
CA GLU A 81 5.05 -11.65 -4.50
C GLU A 81 3.86 -11.40 -3.56
N TRP A 82 3.15 -12.44 -3.20
CA TRP A 82 2.00 -12.34 -2.32
C TRP A 82 2.41 -11.81 -0.94
N GLU A 83 3.49 -12.35 -0.39
CA GLU A 83 4.06 -11.87 0.87
C GLU A 83 4.41 -10.38 0.79
N GLY A 84 5.05 -9.98 -0.31
CA GLY A 84 5.42 -8.59 -0.55
C GLY A 84 4.21 -7.66 -0.57
N PHE A 85 3.12 -8.07 -1.22
CA PHE A 85 1.89 -7.27 -1.25
C PHE A 85 1.21 -7.21 0.12
N CYS A 86 1.24 -8.29 0.90
CA CYS A 86 0.71 -8.27 2.26
C CYS A 86 1.50 -7.30 3.15
N ASP A 87 2.82 -7.29 3.04
CA ASP A 87 3.67 -6.37 3.78
C ASP A 87 3.42 -4.93 3.37
N GLU A 88 3.32 -4.68 2.07
CA GLU A 88 3.04 -3.35 1.53
C GLU A 88 1.68 -2.85 1.98
N ARG A 89 0.67 -3.71 1.97
CA ARG A 89 -0.66 -3.40 2.47
C ARG A 89 -0.61 -2.92 3.92
N GLY A 90 0.15 -3.63 4.75
CA GLY A 90 0.33 -3.27 6.15
C GLY A 90 0.97 -1.89 6.31
N ARG A 91 2.00 -1.60 5.52
CA ARG A 91 2.67 -0.30 5.54
C ARG A 91 1.73 0.83 5.10
N MET A 92 0.97 0.62 4.04
CA MET A 92 0.03 1.64 3.54
C MET A 92 -1.07 1.92 4.56
N LEU A 93 -1.62 0.89 5.19
CA LEU A 93 -2.65 1.05 6.22
C LEU A 93 -2.11 1.85 7.41
N SER A 94 -0.89 1.56 7.86
CA SER A 94 -0.25 2.30 8.95
C SER A 94 -0.01 3.76 8.57
N SER A 95 0.48 4.01 7.37
CA SER A 95 0.75 5.37 6.89
C SER A 95 -0.52 6.19 6.76
N ILE A 96 -1.59 5.61 6.22
CA ILE A 96 -2.88 6.28 6.10
C ILE A 96 -3.43 6.62 7.48
N ARG A 97 -3.36 5.69 8.42
CA ARG A 97 -3.84 5.90 9.79
C ARG A 97 -3.10 7.04 10.46
N GLU A 98 -1.78 7.07 10.31
CA GLU A 98 -0.95 8.13 10.87
C GLU A 98 -1.27 9.48 10.25
N MET A 99 -1.40 9.56 8.94
CA MET A 99 -1.72 10.81 8.24
C MET A 99 -3.10 11.34 8.60
N ARG A 100 -4.08 10.46 8.72
CA ARG A 100 -5.45 10.85 9.12
C ARG A 100 -5.51 11.38 10.54
N ARG A 101 -4.68 10.91 11.43
CA ARG A 101 -4.58 11.42 12.79
C ARG A 101 -4.20 12.91 12.80
N ARG A 102 -3.37 13.33 11.87
CA ARG A 102 -2.94 14.73 11.76
C ARG A 102 -4.08 15.66 11.36
N ILE A 103 -5.04 15.15 10.59
CA ILE A 103 -6.18 15.94 10.11
C ILE A 103 -7.30 15.98 11.14
N CYS A 104 -7.49 14.92 11.90
CA CYS A 104 -8.65 14.74 12.77
C CYS A 104 -8.45 15.23 14.20
N CYS A 105 -7.36 15.89 14.49
CA CYS A 105 -7.10 16.41 15.85
C CYS A 105 -7.65 17.79 16.10
#